data_56c1a9636f354bfed783fdcc43498c77
#
_entry.id   56c1a9636f354bfed783fdcc43498c77
#
_cell.length_a   1.000
_cell.length_b   1.000
_cell.length_c   1.000
_cell.angle_alpha   90.00
_cell.angle_beta   90.00
_cell.angle_gamma   90.00
#
_symmetry.space_group_name_H-M   'P 1'
#
loop_
_entity.id
_entity.type
_entity.pdbx_description
1 polymer ?
#
loop_
_entity_poly.entity_id
_entity_poly.type
_entity_poly.pdbx_seq_one_letter_code
_entity_poly.pdbx_strand_id
1 'polypeptide(L)'
;MADQLRAKITSGELQEGDRLPSVPGLASDLGIARSTASEALKVLISEGLAVARSGAGTFVRLPREPQRLIRAWYRATPYGSPFRQDMERQGRAAGWTYDSQTLQAPPEIRTRLALTEPEGDTEDVVRTHYVFTANEEPVMLSTSWEPLATTRGTPIVLPEDGMLAGRGVVERMLSIGVVIDDWVEEVGARPGTAMECDRLRHAPGSTIMTIQRTYYAAEQPVETADIVVPADRFALVYCGKMGRFSG
;
A
#
# COMPACT_ATOMS: atom_id res chain seq x y z
N MET A 1 14.58 -8.11 30.71
CA MET A 1 15.38 -8.74 29.65
C MET A 1 15.15 -8.13 28.27
N ALA A 2 13.93 -8.10 27.73
CA ALA A 2 13.67 -7.38 26.48
C ALA A 2 14.24 -5.97 26.52
N ASP A 3 14.09 -5.24 27.62
CA ASP A 3 14.62 -3.90 27.81
C ASP A 3 16.14 -3.80 27.71
N GLN A 4 16.88 -4.82 28.20
CA GLN A 4 18.32 -4.85 28.08
C GLN A 4 18.80 -5.04 26.64
N LEU A 5 18.17 -5.95 25.91
CA LEU A 5 18.45 -6.15 24.48
C LEU A 5 18.04 -4.91 23.67
N ARG A 6 16.88 -4.33 23.99
CA ARG A 6 16.42 -3.08 23.38
C ARG A 6 17.43 -1.94 23.59
N ALA A 7 17.93 -1.78 24.83
CA ALA A 7 18.94 -0.79 25.12
C ALA A 7 20.22 -0.99 24.29
N LYS A 8 20.69 -2.23 24.13
CA LYS A 8 21.86 -2.54 23.29
C LYS A 8 21.62 -2.24 21.80
N ILE A 9 20.40 -2.50 21.30
CA ILE A 9 20.02 -2.14 19.93
C ILE A 9 19.96 -0.63 19.77
N THR A 10 19.31 0.07 20.70
CA THR A 10 19.16 1.54 20.65
C THR A 10 20.47 2.28 20.82
N SER A 11 21.40 1.76 21.63
CA SER A 11 22.74 2.33 21.79
C SER A 11 23.69 2.05 20.63
N GLY A 12 23.31 1.16 19.70
CA GLY A 12 24.16 0.72 18.59
C GLY A 12 25.21 -0.34 18.98
N GLU A 13 25.17 -0.88 20.20
CA GLU A 13 26.01 -2.02 20.61
C GLU A 13 25.65 -3.27 19.78
N LEU A 14 24.37 -3.44 19.45
CA LEU A 14 23.87 -4.41 18.50
C LEU A 14 23.39 -3.67 17.25
N GLN A 15 23.98 -3.95 16.10
CA GLN A 15 23.70 -3.30 14.83
C GLN A 15 22.67 -4.06 13.98
N GLU A 16 22.10 -3.40 12.99
CA GLU A 16 21.19 -4.04 12.03
C GLU A 16 21.87 -5.23 11.34
N GLY A 17 21.23 -6.39 11.40
CA GLY A 17 21.75 -7.64 10.85
C GLY A 17 22.55 -8.49 11.83
N ASP A 18 22.88 -7.96 13.01
CA ASP A 18 23.54 -8.77 14.04
C ASP A 18 22.63 -9.88 14.52
N ARG A 19 23.22 -11.04 14.76
CA ARG A 19 22.50 -12.19 15.29
C ARG A 19 22.30 -12.02 16.80
N LEU A 20 21.05 -12.04 17.25
CA LEU A 20 20.72 -12.11 18.66
C LEU A 20 21.08 -13.48 19.23
N PRO A 21 21.45 -13.54 20.52
CA PRO A 21 21.70 -14.82 21.18
C PRO A 21 20.49 -15.75 21.07
N SER A 22 20.73 -17.04 20.95
CA SER A 22 19.65 -18.04 20.89
C SER A 22 18.90 -18.13 22.22
N VAL A 23 17.67 -18.64 22.20
CA VAL A 23 16.91 -18.91 23.45
C VAL A 23 17.70 -19.71 24.48
N PRO A 24 18.40 -20.83 24.13
CA PRO A 24 19.26 -21.51 25.07
C PRO A 24 20.44 -20.67 25.57
N GLY A 25 21.08 -19.90 24.69
CA GLY A 25 22.17 -19.00 25.07
C GLY A 25 21.73 -17.95 26.08
N LEU A 26 20.65 -17.20 25.78
CA LEU A 26 20.07 -16.21 26.70
C LEU A 26 19.70 -16.82 28.06
N ALA A 27 19.10 -18.02 28.04
CA ALA A 27 18.72 -18.69 29.26
C ALA A 27 19.95 -19.07 30.13
N SER A 28 21.02 -19.56 29.49
CA SER A 28 22.27 -19.90 30.15
C SER A 28 23.02 -18.67 30.68
N ASP A 29 23.22 -17.65 29.82
CA ASP A 29 24.04 -16.50 30.14
C ASP A 29 23.45 -15.62 31.26
N LEU A 30 22.12 -15.65 31.40
CA LEU A 30 21.39 -14.81 32.35
C LEU A 30 20.74 -15.61 33.50
N GLY A 31 20.89 -16.93 33.52
CA GLY A 31 20.35 -17.77 34.57
C GLY A 31 18.81 -17.76 34.64
N ILE A 32 18.12 -17.67 33.50
CA ILE A 32 16.65 -17.58 33.44
C ILE A 32 16.02 -18.76 32.72
N ALA A 33 14.71 -18.89 32.87
CA ALA A 33 13.95 -19.93 32.18
C ALA A 33 13.96 -19.71 30.64
N ARG A 34 14.01 -20.80 29.86
CA ARG A 34 13.93 -20.74 28.39
C ARG A 34 12.64 -20.05 27.89
N SER A 35 11.53 -20.25 28.62
CA SER A 35 10.27 -19.55 28.30
C SER A 35 10.40 -18.04 28.40
N THR A 36 11.07 -17.53 29.44
CA THR A 36 11.33 -16.09 29.62
C THR A 36 12.24 -15.53 28.53
N ALA A 37 13.29 -16.29 28.15
CA ALA A 37 14.17 -15.92 27.05
C ALA A 37 13.43 -15.89 25.71
N SER A 38 12.57 -16.88 25.44
CA SER A 38 11.73 -16.94 24.25
C SER A 38 10.76 -15.75 24.18
N GLU A 39 10.11 -15.42 25.30
CA GLU A 39 9.18 -14.29 25.36
C GLU A 39 9.87 -12.95 25.13
N ALA A 40 11.08 -12.75 25.66
CA ALA A 40 11.85 -11.56 25.41
C ALA A 40 12.17 -11.36 23.91
N LEU A 41 12.55 -12.43 23.20
CA LEU A 41 12.76 -12.35 21.76
C LEU A 41 11.48 -12.08 20.98
N LYS A 42 10.34 -12.68 21.39
CA LYS A 42 9.04 -12.38 20.78
C LYS A 42 8.63 -10.92 20.96
N VAL A 43 8.87 -10.34 22.14
CA VAL A 43 8.63 -8.92 22.39
C VAL A 43 9.44 -8.05 21.42
N LEU A 44 10.74 -8.31 21.26
CA LEU A 44 11.56 -7.55 20.31
C LEU A 44 11.11 -7.74 18.85
N ILE A 45 10.63 -8.93 18.49
CA ILE A 45 10.06 -9.18 17.17
C ILE A 45 8.76 -8.38 16.98
N SER A 46 7.87 -8.38 17.99
CA SER A 46 6.61 -7.62 17.93
C SER A 46 6.82 -6.10 17.89
N GLU A 47 7.92 -5.62 18.47
CA GLU A 47 8.36 -4.22 18.41
C GLU A 47 9.08 -3.86 17.10
N GLY A 48 9.30 -4.83 16.21
CA GLY A 48 10.02 -4.63 14.96
C GLY A 48 11.55 -4.46 15.11
N LEU A 49 12.08 -4.67 16.32
CA LEU A 49 13.53 -4.56 16.63
C LEU A 49 14.30 -5.84 16.29
N ALA A 50 13.60 -6.91 15.98
CA ALA A 50 14.21 -8.18 15.59
C ALA A 50 13.37 -8.91 14.54
N VAL A 51 14.00 -9.81 13.79
CA VAL A 51 13.34 -10.67 12.80
C VAL A 51 13.84 -12.11 12.99
N ALA A 52 12.90 -13.05 13.07
CA ALA A 52 13.22 -14.47 13.08
C ALA A 52 13.41 -14.97 11.64
N ARG A 53 14.51 -15.66 11.38
CA ARG A 53 14.77 -16.36 10.10
C ARG A 53 14.76 -17.85 10.35
N SER A 54 13.90 -18.58 9.66
CA SER A 54 13.76 -20.03 9.83
C SER A 54 15.11 -20.74 9.68
N GLY A 55 15.47 -21.56 10.65
CA GLY A 55 16.75 -22.29 10.69
C GLY A 55 18.00 -21.44 10.95
N ALA A 56 17.95 -20.12 10.82
CA ALA A 56 19.10 -19.24 10.95
C ALA A 56 19.18 -18.51 12.30
N GLY A 57 18.04 -18.29 12.98
CA GLY A 57 17.98 -17.62 14.27
C GLY A 57 17.24 -16.28 14.23
N THR A 58 17.44 -15.46 15.25
CA THR A 58 16.84 -14.12 15.36
C THR A 58 17.92 -13.07 15.13
N PHE A 59 17.61 -12.05 14.34
CA PHE A 59 18.55 -11.00 13.94
C PHE A 59 17.99 -9.64 14.29
N VAL A 60 18.86 -8.70 14.61
CA VAL A 60 18.51 -7.30 14.85
C VAL A 60 17.96 -6.71 13.55
N ARG A 61 16.84 -6.02 13.68
CA ARG A 61 16.24 -5.19 12.64
C ARG A 61 16.05 -3.80 13.25
N LEU A 62 16.61 -2.78 12.62
CA LEU A 62 16.31 -1.41 13.03
C LEU A 62 15.02 -0.97 12.34
N PRO A 63 14.11 -0.30 13.07
CA PRO A 63 12.98 0.35 12.44
C PRO A 63 13.51 1.34 11.40
N ARG A 64 13.22 1.12 10.14
CA ARG A 64 13.50 2.11 9.09
C ARG A 64 12.50 3.24 9.26
N GLU A 65 12.93 4.49 9.06
CA GLU A 65 11.96 5.58 8.95
C GLU A 65 10.97 5.24 7.83
N PRO A 66 9.66 5.27 8.13
CA PRO A 66 8.67 4.98 7.11
C PRO A 66 8.82 5.96 5.94
N GLN A 67 8.83 5.41 4.74
CA GLN A 67 8.87 6.21 3.53
C GLN A 67 7.55 6.97 3.38
N ARG A 68 7.63 8.22 2.97
CA ARG A 68 6.44 9.05 2.81
C ARG A 68 5.73 8.72 1.50
N LEU A 69 4.47 8.33 1.59
CA LEU A 69 3.56 8.19 0.46
C LEU A 69 2.63 9.41 0.44
N ILE A 70 2.89 10.33 -0.50
CA ILE A 70 2.18 11.60 -0.53
C ILE A 70 0.80 11.41 -1.17
N ARG A 71 -0.23 11.71 -0.39
CA ARG A 71 -1.64 11.66 -0.78
C ARG A 71 -2.16 13.09 -0.98
N ALA A 72 -1.53 13.85 -1.86
CA ALA A 72 -1.98 15.19 -2.21
C ALA A 72 -3.03 15.10 -3.32
N TRP A 73 -4.22 15.63 -3.08
CA TRP A 73 -5.26 15.66 -4.10
C TRP A 73 -4.98 16.69 -5.18
N TYR A 74 -4.40 17.85 -4.83
CA TYR A 74 -3.95 18.78 -5.84
C TYR A 74 -2.48 18.49 -6.18
N ARG A 75 -2.23 18.04 -7.36
CA ARG A 75 -0.89 17.97 -7.92
C ARG A 75 -0.73 19.19 -8.84
N ALA A 76 0.45 19.79 -8.83
CA ALA A 76 0.76 20.92 -9.70
C ALA A 76 0.59 20.58 -11.19
N THR A 77 0.61 19.27 -11.50
CA THR A 77 0.33 18.75 -12.85
C THR A 77 -0.57 17.52 -12.74
N PRO A 78 -1.68 17.45 -13.50
CA PRO A 78 -2.53 16.26 -13.57
C PRO A 78 -1.88 15.12 -14.37
N TYR A 79 -0.68 15.32 -14.91
CA TYR A 79 -0.03 14.40 -15.84
C TYR A 79 0.88 13.39 -15.17
N GLY A 80 0.86 12.16 -15.69
CA GLY A 80 1.68 11.04 -15.27
C GLY A 80 1.11 10.24 -14.11
N SER A 81 1.78 9.11 -13.80
CA SER A 81 1.45 8.29 -12.66
C SER A 81 1.85 8.99 -11.37
N PRO A 82 0.92 9.19 -10.42
CA PRO A 82 1.22 9.72 -9.09
C PRO A 82 2.30 8.92 -8.35
N PHE A 83 2.24 7.61 -8.44
CA PHE A 83 3.22 6.72 -7.83
C PHE A 83 4.62 6.92 -8.42
N ARG A 84 4.73 6.99 -9.76
CA ARG A 84 6.02 7.23 -10.43
C ARG A 84 6.65 8.53 -9.97
N GLN A 85 5.89 9.62 -9.95
CA GLN A 85 6.38 10.93 -9.50
C GLN A 85 6.87 10.92 -8.05
N ASP A 86 6.17 10.19 -7.16
CA ASP A 86 6.59 10.09 -5.76
C ASP A 86 7.87 9.28 -5.61
N MET A 87 8.04 8.21 -6.38
CA MET A 87 9.28 7.41 -6.36
C MET A 87 10.46 8.17 -6.95
N GLU A 88 10.26 8.88 -8.06
CA GLU A 88 11.28 9.73 -8.68
C GLU A 88 11.79 10.82 -7.73
N ARG A 89 10.88 11.48 -6.97
CA ARG A 89 11.26 12.46 -5.94
C ARG A 89 12.10 11.85 -4.81
N GLN A 90 11.94 10.56 -4.56
CA GLN A 90 12.70 9.81 -3.57
C GLN A 90 13.97 9.17 -4.17
N GLY A 91 14.30 9.43 -5.45
CA GLY A 91 15.44 8.83 -6.14
C GLY A 91 15.29 7.32 -6.39
N ARG A 92 14.06 6.81 -6.47
CA ARG A 92 13.75 5.39 -6.66
C ARG A 92 13.15 5.13 -8.04
N ALA A 93 13.52 3.99 -8.63
CA ALA A 93 12.89 3.53 -9.87
C ALA A 93 11.50 2.97 -9.56
N ALA A 94 10.46 3.54 -10.21
CA ALA A 94 9.10 3.06 -10.12
C ALA A 94 8.79 2.04 -11.22
N GLY A 95 8.09 0.98 -10.87
CA GLY A 95 7.56 -0.02 -11.79
C GLY A 95 6.21 -0.53 -11.32
N TRP A 96 5.49 -1.23 -12.18
CA TRP A 96 4.30 -2.00 -11.80
C TRP A 96 4.03 -3.13 -12.78
N THR A 97 3.38 -4.16 -12.29
CA THR A 97 2.70 -5.18 -13.10
C THR A 97 1.20 -5.02 -12.90
N TYR A 98 0.42 -5.44 -13.88
CA TYR A 98 -1.03 -5.32 -13.84
C TYR A 98 -1.72 -6.51 -14.50
N ASP A 99 -3.00 -6.68 -14.15
CA ASP A 99 -3.94 -7.60 -14.78
C ASP A 99 -5.31 -6.93 -14.85
N SER A 100 -5.85 -6.78 -16.06
CA SER A 100 -7.12 -6.10 -16.30
C SER A 100 -8.16 -7.06 -16.85
N GLN A 101 -9.39 -6.99 -16.33
CA GLN A 101 -10.53 -7.78 -16.78
C GLN A 101 -11.80 -6.94 -16.76
N THR A 102 -12.65 -7.15 -17.75
CA THR A 102 -14.05 -6.70 -17.70
C THR A 102 -14.91 -7.72 -16.98
N LEU A 103 -15.79 -7.27 -16.12
CA LEU A 103 -16.69 -8.12 -15.33
C LEU A 103 -17.90 -7.35 -14.82
N GLN A 104 -18.84 -8.06 -14.21
CA GLN A 104 -19.89 -7.42 -13.41
C GLN A 104 -19.30 -6.93 -12.08
N ALA A 105 -19.63 -5.69 -11.71
CA ALA A 105 -19.20 -5.14 -10.43
C ALA A 105 -19.73 -5.98 -9.26
N PRO A 106 -18.87 -6.38 -8.29
CA PRO A 106 -19.32 -6.93 -7.02
C PRO A 106 -20.26 -5.96 -6.30
N PRO A 107 -21.17 -6.43 -5.44
CA PRO A 107 -22.19 -5.58 -4.80
C PRO A 107 -21.62 -4.36 -4.08
N GLU A 108 -20.49 -4.51 -3.38
CA GLU A 108 -19.78 -3.41 -2.69
C GLU A 108 -19.24 -2.37 -3.67
N ILE A 109 -18.67 -2.81 -4.80
CA ILE A 109 -18.14 -1.93 -5.85
C ILE A 109 -19.29 -1.22 -6.56
N ARG A 110 -20.36 -1.93 -6.80
CA ARG A 110 -21.58 -1.36 -7.36
C ARG A 110 -22.11 -0.20 -6.51
N THR A 111 -22.16 -0.41 -5.20
CA THR A 111 -22.56 0.64 -4.25
C THR A 111 -21.63 1.85 -4.31
N ARG A 112 -20.30 1.62 -4.29
CA ARG A 112 -19.29 2.71 -4.31
C ARG A 112 -19.29 3.51 -5.61
N LEU A 113 -19.58 2.83 -6.73
CA LEU A 113 -19.66 3.46 -8.06
C LEU A 113 -21.06 3.92 -8.43
N ALA A 114 -22.02 3.82 -7.51
CA ALA A 114 -23.43 4.17 -7.73
C ALA A 114 -24.01 3.53 -9.01
N LEU A 115 -23.61 2.28 -9.33
CA LEU A 115 -24.07 1.56 -10.51
C LEU A 115 -25.44 0.95 -10.27
N THR A 116 -26.31 1.05 -11.27
CA THR A 116 -27.58 0.32 -11.31
C THR A 116 -27.34 -1.18 -11.54
N GLU A 117 -28.32 -2.02 -11.20
CA GLU A 117 -28.23 -3.45 -11.49
C GLU A 117 -28.07 -3.67 -13.02
N PRO A 118 -27.16 -4.57 -13.43
CA PRO A 118 -26.96 -4.84 -14.85
C PRO A 118 -28.12 -5.65 -15.44
N GLU A 119 -28.35 -5.48 -16.72
CA GLU A 119 -29.27 -6.35 -17.46
C GLU A 119 -28.58 -7.66 -17.80
N GLY A 120 -29.02 -8.76 -17.19
CA GLY A 120 -28.48 -10.11 -17.41
C GLY A 120 -26.99 -10.20 -16.98
N ASP A 121 -26.19 -10.90 -17.78
CA ASP A 121 -24.75 -11.14 -17.52
C ASP A 121 -23.83 -10.05 -18.13
N THR A 122 -24.32 -8.80 -18.27
CA THR A 122 -23.57 -7.73 -18.90
C THR A 122 -22.45 -7.23 -17.98
N GLU A 123 -21.22 -7.22 -18.49
CA GLU A 123 -20.08 -6.61 -17.82
C GLU A 123 -20.24 -5.09 -17.77
N ASP A 124 -20.01 -4.48 -16.61
CA ASP A 124 -20.23 -3.05 -16.37
C ASP A 124 -19.03 -2.31 -15.78
N VAL A 125 -17.96 -3.02 -15.38
CA VAL A 125 -16.71 -2.42 -14.92
C VAL A 125 -15.49 -3.07 -15.55
N VAL A 126 -14.40 -2.29 -15.61
CA VAL A 126 -13.03 -2.81 -15.76
C VAL A 126 -12.42 -2.87 -14.37
N ARG A 127 -11.95 -4.05 -13.96
CA ARG A 127 -11.13 -4.24 -12.78
C ARG A 127 -9.67 -4.38 -13.21
N THR A 128 -8.79 -3.61 -12.57
CA THR A 128 -7.34 -3.75 -12.78
C THR A 128 -6.63 -3.98 -11.45
N HIS A 129 -5.93 -5.10 -11.35
CA HIS A 129 -5.04 -5.39 -10.24
C HIS A 129 -3.64 -4.90 -10.54
N TYR A 130 -3.03 -4.18 -9.61
CA TYR A 130 -1.68 -3.67 -9.71
C TYR A 130 -0.79 -4.21 -8.58
N VAL A 131 0.45 -4.50 -8.91
CA VAL A 131 1.55 -4.63 -7.97
C VAL A 131 2.57 -3.55 -8.30
N PHE A 132 2.67 -2.54 -7.46
CA PHE A 132 3.62 -1.45 -7.62
C PHE A 132 4.96 -1.81 -6.97
N THR A 133 6.05 -1.49 -7.67
CA THR A 133 7.41 -1.75 -7.20
C THR A 133 8.23 -0.47 -7.14
N ALA A 134 9.15 -0.41 -6.20
CA ALA A 134 10.15 0.64 -6.10
C ALA A 134 11.52 -0.01 -5.96
N ASN A 135 12.44 0.24 -6.93
CA ASN A 135 13.70 -0.50 -7.08
C ASN A 135 13.46 -2.02 -7.09
N GLU A 136 12.49 -2.48 -7.90
CA GLU A 136 12.06 -3.88 -8.07
C GLU A 136 11.46 -4.56 -6.82
N GLU A 137 11.36 -3.84 -5.69
CA GLU A 137 10.69 -4.36 -4.51
C GLU A 137 9.20 -4.01 -4.50
N PRO A 138 8.29 -4.97 -4.24
CA PRO A 138 6.87 -4.69 -4.10
C PRO A 138 6.63 -3.76 -2.91
N VAL A 139 5.89 -2.68 -3.14
CA VAL A 139 5.64 -1.65 -2.12
C VAL A 139 4.16 -1.34 -1.91
N MET A 140 3.32 -1.65 -2.90
CA MET A 140 1.90 -1.35 -2.83
C MET A 140 1.12 -2.29 -3.74
N LEU A 141 -0.02 -2.75 -3.28
CA LEU A 141 -1.04 -3.40 -4.12
C LEU A 141 -2.18 -2.43 -4.33
N SER A 142 -2.82 -2.47 -5.49
CA SER A 142 -4.05 -1.73 -5.74
C SER A 142 -4.97 -2.54 -6.62
N THR A 143 -6.25 -2.50 -6.31
CA THR A 143 -7.31 -2.98 -7.21
C THR A 143 -8.19 -1.81 -7.52
N SER A 144 -8.26 -1.43 -8.79
CA SER A 144 -9.06 -0.31 -9.30
C SER A 144 -10.24 -0.85 -10.11
N TRP A 145 -11.38 -0.17 -10.02
CA TRP A 145 -12.59 -0.44 -10.82
C TRP A 145 -13.06 0.85 -11.47
N GLU A 146 -13.24 0.80 -12.77
CA GLU A 146 -13.74 1.91 -13.59
C GLU A 146 -15.02 1.50 -14.29
N PRO A 147 -16.11 2.31 -14.25
CA PRO A 147 -17.35 2.01 -14.95
C PRO A 147 -17.15 1.94 -16.46
N LEU A 148 -17.54 0.85 -17.09
CA LEU A 148 -17.55 0.73 -18.55
C LEU A 148 -18.45 1.77 -19.22
N ALA A 149 -19.51 2.24 -18.54
CA ALA A 149 -20.34 3.32 -19.05
C ALA A 149 -19.56 4.61 -19.34
N THR A 150 -18.46 4.85 -18.59
CA THR A 150 -17.59 6.01 -18.78
C THR A 150 -16.50 5.76 -19.83
N THR A 151 -15.95 4.54 -19.89
CA THR A 151 -14.72 4.26 -20.67
C THR A 151 -14.95 3.46 -21.96
N ARG A 152 -16.10 2.79 -22.12
CA ARG A 152 -16.42 1.96 -23.30
C ARG A 152 -16.38 2.79 -24.59
N GLY A 153 -15.71 2.26 -25.61
CA GLY A 153 -15.55 2.95 -26.90
C GLY A 153 -14.54 4.09 -26.91
N THR A 154 -13.81 4.28 -25.81
CA THR A 154 -12.72 5.27 -25.71
C THR A 154 -11.35 4.59 -25.75
N PRO A 155 -10.26 5.34 -26.01
CA PRO A 155 -8.89 4.81 -25.99
C PRO A 155 -8.40 4.36 -24.60
N ILE A 156 -9.16 4.61 -23.54
CA ILE A 156 -8.78 4.31 -22.15
C ILE A 156 -9.62 3.20 -21.52
N VAL A 157 -10.38 2.45 -22.32
CA VAL A 157 -11.24 1.36 -21.81
C VAL A 157 -10.45 0.33 -20.99
N LEU A 158 -9.20 0.06 -21.37
CA LEU A 158 -8.26 -0.69 -20.55
C LEU A 158 -7.17 0.27 -20.04
N PRO A 159 -6.98 0.39 -18.71
CA PRO A 159 -6.13 1.43 -18.12
C PRO A 159 -4.66 1.43 -18.57
N GLU A 160 -4.12 0.27 -18.88
CA GLU A 160 -2.70 0.12 -19.23
C GLU A 160 -2.47 -0.20 -20.71
N ASP A 161 -3.50 -0.02 -21.54
CA ASP A 161 -3.39 -0.20 -22.99
C ASP A 161 -3.33 1.14 -23.74
N GLY A 162 -2.70 1.13 -24.90
CA GLY A 162 -2.64 2.26 -25.83
C GLY A 162 -1.68 3.37 -25.40
N MET A 163 -1.90 4.57 -25.95
CA MET A 163 -0.99 5.71 -25.79
C MET A 163 -0.98 6.31 -24.36
N LEU A 164 -1.97 6.00 -23.54
CA LEU A 164 -2.09 6.48 -22.18
C LEU A 164 -1.71 5.43 -21.13
N ALA A 165 -1.13 4.32 -21.54
CA ALA A 165 -0.56 3.32 -20.64
C ALA A 165 0.45 3.97 -19.68
N GLY A 166 0.39 3.60 -18.41
CA GLY A 166 1.26 4.17 -17.38
C GLY A 166 0.90 5.59 -16.94
N ARG A 167 -0.24 6.11 -17.39
CA ARG A 167 -0.78 7.38 -16.90
C ARG A 167 -1.73 7.14 -15.73
N GLY A 168 -1.82 8.11 -14.83
CA GLY A 168 -2.77 8.02 -13.71
C GLY A 168 -4.22 8.19 -14.17
N VAL A 169 -5.16 7.73 -13.34
CA VAL A 169 -6.61 7.81 -13.59
C VAL A 169 -7.03 9.23 -13.98
N VAL A 170 -6.55 10.26 -13.28
CA VAL A 170 -6.92 11.66 -13.53
C VAL A 170 -6.56 12.09 -14.95
N GLU A 171 -5.35 11.77 -15.43
CA GLU A 171 -4.94 12.12 -16.79
C GLU A 171 -5.72 11.34 -17.86
N ARG A 172 -5.96 10.05 -17.61
CA ARG A 172 -6.73 9.21 -18.54
C ARG A 172 -8.17 9.70 -18.67
N MET A 173 -8.85 9.96 -17.56
CA MET A 173 -10.22 10.50 -17.54
C MET A 173 -10.30 11.87 -18.19
N LEU A 174 -9.34 12.75 -17.93
CA LEU A 174 -9.25 14.06 -18.58
C LEU A 174 -9.12 13.95 -20.11
N SER A 175 -8.42 12.96 -20.62
CA SER A 175 -8.24 12.75 -22.07
C SER A 175 -9.53 12.46 -22.83
N ILE A 176 -10.56 12.00 -22.14
CA ILE A 176 -11.92 11.75 -22.69
C ILE A 176 -12.92 12.82 -22.24
N GLY A 177 -12.44 13.93 -21.66
CA GLY A 177 -13.29 15.05 -21.22
C GLY A 177 -13.92 14.87 -19.84
N VAL A 178 -13.57 13.81 -19.09
CA VAL A 178 -14.04 13.59 -17.71
C VAL A 178 -13.08 14.27 -16.75
N VAL A 179 -13.53 15.37 -16.13
CA VAL A 179 -12.74 16.17 -15.18
C VAL A 179 -13.02 15.65 -13.77
N ILE A 180 -12.05 15.00 -13.17
CA ILE A 180 -12.11 14.60 -11.76
C ILE A 180 -11.89 15.85 -10.91
N ASP A 181 -12.88 16.20 -10.10
CA ASP A 181 -12.93 17.44 -9.29
C ASP A 181 -13.03 17.17 -7.79
N ASP A 182 -13.34 15.94 -7.39
CA ASP A 182 -13.41 15.55 -5.97
C ASP A 182 -12.92 14.11 -5.75
N TRP A 183 -12.63 13.79 -4.49
CA TRP A 183 -12.17 12.47 -4.07
C TRP A 183 -12.43 12.22 -2.59
N VAL A 184 -12.64 10.95 -2.26
CA VAL A 184 -12.75 10.48 -0.88
C VAL A 184 -11.73 9.36 -0.68
N GLU A 185 -11.01 9.38 0.42
CA GLU A 185 -10.18 8.27 0.88
C GLU A 185 -10.57 7.89 2.31
N GLU A 186 -10.94 6.63 2.49
CA GLU A 186 -11.13 6.02 3.79
C GLU A 186 -9.89 5.19 4.12
N VAL A 187 -9.23 5.49 5.24
CA VAL A 187 -7.99 4.86 5.64
C VAL A 187 -8.18 4.03 6.88
N GLY A 188 -7.77 2.78 6.79
CA GLY A 188 -7.79 1.82 7.88
C GLY A 188 -6.47 1.08 8.04
N ALA A 189 -6.41 0.18 9.02
CA ALA A 189 -5.30 -0.75 9.21
C ALA A 189 -5.82 -2.10 9.71
N ARG A 190 -5.21 -3.18 9.23
CA ARG A 190 -5.52 -4.54 9.63
C ARG A 190 -4.33 -5.48 9.42
N PRO A 191 -4.34 -6.68 9.98
CA PRO A 191 -3.41 -7.73 9.54
C PRO A 191 -3.59 -8.01 8.04
N GLY A 192 -2.49 -8.14 7.31
CA GLY A 192 -2.50 -8.53 5.92
C GLY A 192 -2.97 -9.98 5.74
N THR A 193 -3.74 -10.23 4.68
CA THR A 193 -4.04 -11.60 4.27
C THR A 193 -2.77 -12.33 3.82
N ALA A 194 -2.79 -13.66 3.78
CA ALA A 194 -1.65 -14.44 3.32
C ALA A 194 -1.20 -14.03 1.89
N MET A 195 -2.16 -13.80 0.99
CA MET A 195 -1.90 -13.38 -0.39
C MET A 195 -1.29 -11.97 -0.46
N GLU A 196 -1.77 -11.01 0.32
CA GLU A 196 -1.23 -9.65 0.36
C GLU A 196 0.19 -9.65 0.90
N CYS A 197 0.43 -10.37 2.00
CA CYS A 197 1.76 -10.50 2.59
C CYS A 197 2.74 -11.17 1.62
N ASP A 198 2.33 -12.23 0.93
CA ASP A 198 3.15 -12.91 -0.07
C ASP A 198 3.52 -11.97 -1.22
N ARG A 199 2.52 -11.31 -1.83
CA ARG A 199 2.74 -10.35 -2.93
C ARG A 199 3.61 -9.15 -2.53
N LEU A 200 3.52 -8.70 -1.28
CA LEU A 200 4.32 -7.61 -0.73
C LEU A 200 5.68 -8.07 -0.16
N ARG A 201 5.96 -9.37 -0.18
CA ARG A 201 7.14 -10.00 0.42
C ARG A 201 7.30 -9.63 1.91
N HIS A 202 6.18 -9.75 2.65
CA HIS A 202 6.10 -9.52 4.10
C HIS A 202 5.78 -10.81 4.84
N ALA A 203 6.07 -10.81 6.15
CA ALA A 203 5.69 -11.92 7.00
C ALA A 203 4.15 -12.04 7.10
N PRO A 204 3.59 -13.26 7.15
CA PRO A 204 2.16 -13.44 7.37
C PRO A 204 1.68 -12.69 8.62
N GLY A 205 0.55 -11.98 8.50
CA GLY A 205 -0.04 -11.21 9.59
C GLY A 205 0.63 -9.85 9.87
N SER A 206 1.61 -9.43 9.06
CA SER A 206 2.13 -8.06 9.13
C SER A 206 1.00 -7.05 9.01
N THR A 207 1.08 -5.96 9.78
CA THR A 207 0.09 -4.88 9.68
C THR A 207 0.22 -4.17 8.34
N ILE A 208 -0.91 -4.03 7.67
CA ILE A 208 -1.05 -3.23 6.44
C ILE A 208 -1.97 -2.05 6.69
N MET A 209 -1.73 -0.95 6.00
CA MET A 209 -2.68 0.13 5.83
C MET A 209 -3.56 -0.17 4.61
N THR A 210 -4.85 0.07 4.75
CA THR A 210 -5.83 -0.04 3.67
C THR A 210 -6.34 1.35 3.34
N ILE A 211 -6.44 1.66 2.05
CA ILE A 211 -6.97 2.92 1.56
C ILE A 211 -8.05 2.58 0.55
N GLN A 212 -9.28 2.92 0.87
CA GLN A 212 -10.39 2.86 -0.07
C GLN A 212 -10.57 4.26 -0.65
N ARG A 213 -10.30 4.41 -1.94
CA ARG A 213 -10.40 5.69 -2.64
C ARG A 213 -11.54 5.66 -3.65
N THR A 214 -12.28 6.76 -3.76
CA THR A 214 -13.21 6.99 -4.87
C THR A 214 -12.98 8.37 -5.45
N TYR A 215 -12.86 8.45 -6.78
CA TYR A 215 -12.79 9.68 -7.54
C TYR A 215 -14.15 10.04 -8.11
N TYR A 216 -14.45 11.33 -8.10
CA TYR A 216 -15.70 11.89 -8.58
C TYR A 216 -15.47 12.93 -9.68
N ALA A 217 -16.40 12.98 -10.62
CA ALA A 217 -16.54 14.02 -11.63
C ALA A 217 -17.98 14.52 -11.60
N ALA A 218 -18.22 15.79 -11.28
CA ALA A 218 -19.56 16.36 -11.12
C ALA A 218 -20.46 15.49 -10.22
N GLU A 219 -19.96 15.12 -9.04
CA GLU A 219 -20.65 14.26 -8.03
C GLU A 219 -20.86 12.79 -8.44
N GLN A 220 -20.48 12.40 -9.66
CA GLN A 220 -20.57 11.02 -10.13
C GLN A 220 -19.25 10.27 -9.87
N PRO A 221 -19.30 9.08 -9.24
CA PRO A 221 -18.09 8.28 -9.06
C PRO A 221 -17.62 7.71 -10.41
N VAL A 222 -16.37 7.96 -10.75
CA VAL A 222 -15.76 7.54 -12.02
C VAL A 222 -14.65 6.51 -11.87
N GLU A 223 -14.18 6.31 -10.66
CA GLU A 223 -13.23 5.23 -10.31
C GLU A 223 -13.27 4.99 -8.81
N THR A 224 -13.15 3.72 -8.42
CA THR A 224 -12.89 3.37 -7.02
C THR A 224 -11.73 2.37 -6.93
N ALA A 225 -10.93 2.46 -5.87
CA ALA A 225 -9.79 1.58 -5.68
C ALA A 225 -9.61 1.15 -4.23
N ASP A 226 -9.21 -0.11 -4.04
CA ASP A 226 -8.69 -0.62 -2.78
C ASP A 226 -7.17 -0.71 -2.88
N ILE A 227 -6.48 -0.01 -1.97
CA ILE A 227 -5.03 0.12 -1.97
C ILE A 227 -4.50 -0.44 -0.64
N VAL A 228 -3.43 -1.22 -0.73
CA VAL A 228 -2.80 -1.87 0.41
C VAL A 228 -1.31 -1.52 0.43
N VAL A 229 -0.83 -1.01 1.56
CA VAL A 229 0.58 -0.70 1.78
C VAL A 229 1.07 -1.22 3.13
N PRO A 230 2.31 -1.71 3.24
CA PRO A 230 2.89 -2.15 4.50
C PRO A 230 3.04 -1.00 5.50
N ALA A 231 2.45 -1.12 6.70
CA ALA A 231 2.47 -0.08 7.71
C ALA A 231 3.86 0.16 8.34
N ASP A 232 4.75 -0.83 8.28
CA ASP A 232 6.12 -0.72 8.78
C ASP A 232 7.09 -0.05 7.79
N ARG A 233 6.67 0.14 6.53
CA ARG A 233 7.49 0.74 5.47
C ARG A 233 7.04 2.12 5.05
N PHE A 234 5.77 2.46 5.24
CA PHE A 234 5.18 3.69 4.71
C PHE A 234 4.42 4.49 5.76
N ALA A 235 4.51 5.81 5.63
CA ALA A 235 3.64 6.77 6.29
C ALA A 235 2.83 7.50 5.22
N LEU A 236 1.52 7.55 5.38
CA LEU A 236 0.64 8.32 4.50
C LEU A 236 0.71 9.80 4.89
N VAL A 237 0.99 10.65 3.91
CA VAL A 237 1.10 12.10 4.12
C VAL A 237 0.02 12.81 3.33
N TYR A 238 -0.95 13.36 4.05
CA TYR A 238 -1.99 14.19 3.47
C TYR A 238 -1.57 15.64 3.52
N CYS A 239 -1.61 16.33 2.38
CA CYS A 239 -1.36 17.76 2.30
C CYS A 239 -2.40 18.41 1.38
N GLY A 240 -2.86 19.59 1.78
CA GLY A 240 -3.86 20.36 1.05
C GLY A 240 -3.68 21.85 1.31
N LYS A 241 -4.24 22.69 0.44
CA LYS A 241 -4.29 24.14 0.68
C LYS A 241 -5.49 24.45 1.57
N MET A 242 -5.28 25.21 2.62
CA MET A 242 -6.38 25.81 3.38
C MET A 242 -7.00 26.93 2.54
N GLY A 243 -8.29 26.83 2.26
CA GLY A 243 -9.05 27.94 1.67
C GLY A 243 -8.96 29.18 2.58
N ARG A 244 -8.83 30.38 2.02
CA ARG A 244 -9.07 31.59 2.81
C ARG A 244 -10.57 31.63 3.11
N PHE A 245 -10.94 31.53 4.36
CA PHE A 245 -12.28 31.87 4.79
C PHE A 245 -12.42 33.39 4.57
N SER A 246 -13.11 33.79 3.50
CA SER A 246 -13.62 35.16 3.39
C SER A 246 -14.77 35.25 4.37
N GLY A 247 -14.53 35.91 5.52
CA GLY A 247 -15.56 36.34 6.44
C GLY A 247 -16.40 37.46 5.85
#